data_750d9463a8a18d0908726955db0cffa9
#
_entry.id   750d9463a8a18d0908726955db0cffa9
#
_cell.length_a   1.000
_cell.length_b   1.000
_cell.length_c   1.000
_cell.angle_alpha   90.00
_cell.angle_beta   90.00
_cell.angle_gamma   90.00
#
_symmetry.space_group_name_H-M   'P 1'
#
loop_
_entity.id
_entity.type
_entity.pdbx_description
1 polymer ?
#
loop_
_entity_poly.entity_id
_entity_poly.type
_entity_poly.pdbx_seq_one_letter_code
_entity_poly.pdbx_strand_id
1 'polypeptide(L)'
;AEATRVPAGGALAVDRDGFSQMVTEKVANHPLIEVVRDEITELPTDVITVVATGPLTSDALAEKIHALNDGDGFYFYDAAAPIIDVNTIDMSKVYLKSRYDKGEAAYLNAPMTKQEFMDFHEALVNAEEAPLNSFEKEKYFEGCMPIEVMAKRGIKTMLYGPMKPVGLEYPDDYTGPRDGEFKTPYAVVQLRQDNAAGSLYNIVGFQTHLKWGEQKRVFQMIPGLENAEFVRYGVMHRNSYMDSPNLLEQTYRSKKQPNLFFAGQMTGVEGYVESAASGLVAGINAARLFKGESEAIFPETTAIGSLAHYITHADSKHFQPMNVN
;
A
#
# COMPACT_ATOMS: atom_id res chain seq x y z
N ALA A 1 0.23 -17.78 0.79
CA ALA A 1 -0.56 -16.89 -0.11
C ALA A 1 -1.54 -17.72 -0.97
N GLU A 2 -1.10 -18.78 -1.67
CA GLU A 2 -2.01 -19.56 -2.55
C GLU A 2 -3.25 -20.12 -1.82
N ALA A 3 -3.09 -20.62 -0.58
CA ALA A 3 -4.20 -21.16 0.21
C ALA A 3 -5.28 -20.11 0.61
N THR A 4 -4.95 -18.84 0.51
CA THR A 4 -5.82 -17.72 0.89
C THR A 4 -6.03 -16.73 -0.26
N ARG A 5 -5.75 -17.18 -1.51
CA ARG A 5 -5.86 -16.35 -2.71
C ARG A 5 -7.30 -15.93 -2.97
N VAL A 6 -7.47 -14.68 -3.37
CA VAL A 6 -8.73 -14.12 -3.86
C VAL A 6 -8.58 -13.64 -5.31
N PRO A 7 -9.67 -13.56 -6.09
CA PRO A 7 -9.62 -13.07 -7.46
C PRO A 7 -9.08 -11.64 -7.56
N ALA A 8 -8.05 -11.43 -8.38
CA ALA A 8 -7.43 -10.13 -8.60
C ALA A 8 -6.78 -9.99 -9.99
N GLY A 9 -7.32 -10.66 -11.00
CA GLY A 9 -6.77 -10.66 -12.36
C GLY A 9 -5.35 -11.23 -12.38
N GLY A 10 -4.38 -10.48 -12.90
CA GLY A 10 -2.98 -10.89 -12.94
C GLY A 10 -2.20 -10.66 -11.65
N ALA A 11 -2.79 -10.06 -10.63
CA ALA A 11 -2.14 -9.81 -9.35
C ALA A 11 -2.33 -10.98 -8.37
N LEU A 12 -1.43 -11.09 -7.39
CA LEU A 12 -1.61 -11.97 -6.25
C LEU A 12 -2.28 -11.19 -5.12
N ALA A 13 -3.57 -11.43 -4.89
CA ALA A 13 -4.29 -10.93 -3.72
C ALA A 13 -4.68 -12.10 -2.80
N VAL A 14 -4.78 -11.82 -1.51
CA VAL A 14 -5.12 -12.82 -0.49
C VAL A 14 -6.24 -12.31 0.41
N ASP A 15 -7.06 -13.23 0.91
CA ASP A 15 -7.92 -12.96 2.05
C ASP A 15 -7.05 -12.58 3.26
N ARG A 16 -7.30 -11.41 3.80
CA ARG A 16 -6.45 -10.80 4.84
C ARG A 16 -6.45 -11.60 6.13
N ASP A 17 -7.63 -11.97 6.58
CA ASP A 17 -7.81 -12.65 7.87
C ASP A 17 -7.25 -14.06 7.80
N GLY A 18 -7.59 -14.81 6.75
CA GLY A 18 -7.08 -16.16 6.53
C GLY A 18 -5.56 -16.22 6.36
N PHE A 19 -4.98 -15.23 5.65
CA PHE A 19 -3.53 -15.14 5.50
C PHE A 19 -2.84 -14.81 6.83
N SER A 20 -3.36 -13.84 7.58
CA SER A 20 -2.85 -13.44 8.89
C SER A 20 -2.90 -14.60 9.90
N GLN A 21 -4.04 -15.29 9.96
CA GLN A 21 -4.20 -16.45 10.84
C GLN A 21 -3.20 -17.55 10.50
N MET A 22 -3.08 -17.92 9.23
CA MET A 22 -2.15 -18.97 8.79
C MET A 22 -0.69 -18.65 9.12
N VAL A 23 -0.26 -17.40 8.94
CA VAL A 23 1.11 -16.98 9.29
C VAL A 23 1.31 -17.02 10.80
N THR A 24 0.34 -16.51 11.58
CA THR A 24 0.37 -16.50 13.04
C THR A 24 0.50 -17.92 13.60
N GLU A 25 -0.31 -18.86 13.09
CA GLU A 25 -0.27 -20.26 13.52
C GLU A 25 1.09 -20.93 13.21
N LYS A 26 1.63 -20.67 12.01
CA LYS A 26 2.95 -21.21 11.63
C LYS A 26 4.08 -20.71 12.51
N VAL A 27 4.05 -19.43 12.88
CA VAL A 27 5.06 -18.84 13.77
C VAL A 27 4.87 -19.34 15.20
N ALA A 28 3.65 -19.30 15.73
CA ALA A 28 3.36 -19.70 17.10
C ALA A 28 3.63 -21.19 17.40
N ASN A 29 3.44 -22.07 16.40
CA ASN A 29 3.67 -23.50 16.55
C ASN A 29 5.08 -23.96 16.15
N HIS A 30 5.96 -23.02 15.80
CA HIS A 30 7.31 -23.40 15.39
C HIS A 30 8.20 -23.70 16.62
N PRO A 31 8.86 -24.89 16.69
CA PRO A 31 9.55 -25.35 17.91
C PRO A 31 10.77 -24.51 18.31
N LEU A 32 11.27 -23.67 17.41
CA LEU A 32 12.45 -22.82 17.67
C LEU A 32 12.06 -21.33 17.82
N ILE A 33 10.77 -21.01 17.92
CA ILE A 33 10.29 -19.64 18.05
C ILE A 33 9.49 -19.51 19.35
N GLU A 34 9.89 -18.57 20.18
CA GLU A 34 9.11 -18.11 21.31
C GLU A 34 8.45 -16.78 20.96
N VAL A 35 7.12 -16.73 21.04
CA VAL A 35 6.36 -15.50 20.74
C VAL A 35 6.09 -14.77 22.06
N VAL A 36 6.75 -13.64 22.23
CA VAL A 36 6.52 -12.73 23.36
C VAL A 36 5.65 -11.56 22.88
N ARG A 37 4.54 -11.30 23.56
CA ARG A 37 3.63 -10.19 23.24
C ARG A 37 3.86 -9.06 24.22
N ASP A 38 4.78 -8.17 23.83
CA ASP A 38 5.14 -7.00 24.62
C ASP A 38 5.50 -5.83 23.67
N GLU A 39 5.40 -4.61 24.15
CA GLU A 39 5.90 -3.44 23.46
C GLU A 39 7.40 -3.28 23.73
N ILE A 40 8.20 -3.28 22.65
CA ILE A 40 9.63 -3.01 22.74
C ILE A 40 9.85 -1.50 22.56
N THR A 41 10.37 -0.86 23.60
CA THR A 41 10.62 0.58 23.66
C THR A 41 12.10 0.96 23.59
N GLU A 42 13.00 -0.02 23.66
CA GLU A 42 14.46 0.18 23.60
C GLU A 42 15.08 -0.76 22.56
N LEU A 43 16.15 -0.31 21.92
CA LEU A 43 16.92 -1.14 21.00
C LEU A 43 17.96 -1.95 21.78
N PRO A 44 17.91 -3.31 21.73
CA PRO A 44 18.92 -4.14 22.39
C PRO A 44 20.32 -3.92 21.80
N THR A 45 21.34 -3.89 22.65
CA THR A 45 22.73 -3.67 22.24
C THR A 45 23.61 -4.92 22.33
N ASP A 46 23.20 -5.89 23.13
CA ASP A 46 23.99 -7.07 23.52
C ASP A 46 23.55 -8.36 22.83
N VAL A 47 22.42 -8.33 22.11
CA VAL A 47 21.88 -9.48 21.37
C VAL A 47 21.72 -9.15 19.90
N ILE A 48 21.82 -10.16 19.04
CA ILE A 48 21.53 -9.99 17.61
C ILE A 48 20.03 -9.78 17.44
N THR A 49 19.67 -8.63 16.88
CA THR A 49 18.29 -8.18 16.79
C THR A 49 17.93 -7.84 15.34
N VAL A 50 16.74 -8.25 14.90
CA VAL A 50 16.15 -7.78 13.66
C VAL A 50 14.89 -6.98 13.98
N VAL A 51 14.87 -5.70 13.65
CA VAL A 51 13.70 -4.83 13.81
C VAL A 51 12.92 -4.86 12.51
N ALA A 52 11.70 -5.41 12.56
CA ALA A 52 10.81 -5.57 11.41
C ALA A 52 9.37 -5.15 11.77
N THR A 53 9.24 -4.07 12.53
CA THR A 53 7.98 -3.57 13.10
C THR A 53 7.08 -2.88 12.08
N GLY A 54 7.61 -2.61 10.88
CA GLY A 54 6.86 -2.03 9.77
C GLY A 54 6.65 -0.51 9.89
N PRO A 55 5.76 0.05 9.07
CA PRO A 55 5.59 1.50 8.95
C PRO A 55 4.89 2.12 10.16
N LEU A 56 4.14 1.34 10.93
CA LEU A 56 3.39 1.77 12.12
C LEU A 56 4.13 1.40 13.42
N THR A 57 5.45 1.51 13.41
CA THR A 57 6.27 1.36 14.62
C THR A 57 5.80 2.31 15.71
N SER A 58 5.72 1.83 16.97
CA SER A 58 5.30 2.66 18.10
C SER A 58 6.21 3.89 18.26
N ASP A 59 5.63 4.98 18.77
CA ASP A 59 6.37 6.25 18.91
C ASP A 59 7.62 6.06 19.79
N ALA A 60 7.53 5.29 20.87
CA ALA A 60 8.65 5.04 21.77
C ALA A 60 9.83 4.34 21.05
N LEU A 61 9.58 3.28 20.29
CA LEU A 61 10.62 2.61 19.52
C LEU A 61 11.10 3.48 18.33
N ALA A 62 10.21 4.20 17.68
CA ALA A 62 10.55 5.11 16.59
C ALA A 62 11.52 6.20 17.06
N GLU A 63 11.32 6.79 18.23
CA GLU A 63 12.25 7.76 18.81
C GLU A 63 13.66 7.18 19.02
N LYS A 64 13.77 5.92 19.43
CA LYS A 64 15.08 5.25 19.58
C LYS A 64 15.76 4.99 18.25
N ILE A 65 14.99 4.61 17.23
CA ILE A 65 15.49 4.45 15.86
C ILE A 65 15.94 5.81 15.31
N HIS A 66 15.17 6.89 15.56
CA HIS A 66 15.54 8.25 15.18
C HIS A 66 16.85 8.71 15.86
N ALA A 67 17.04 8.36 17.14
CA ALA A 67 18.27 8.70 17.85
C ALA A 67 19.50 8.03 17.23
N LEU A 68 19.39 6.85 16.62
CA LEU A 68 20.46 6.26 15.82
C LEU A 68 20.77 7.08 14.56
N ASN A 69 19.82 7.88 14.08
CA ASN A 69 19.88 8.65 12.85
C ASN A 69 20.39 10.07 13.02
N ASP A 70 20.95 10.46 14.16
CA ASP A 70 21.34 11.83 14.50
C ASP A 70 20.15 12.83 14.40
N GLY A 71 18.92 12.32 14.50
CA GLY A 71 17.69 13.11 14.58
C GLY A 71 16.94 13.35 13.28
N ASP A 72 17.46 12.93 12.13
CA ASP A 72 16.78 13.08 10.84
C ASP A 72 16.02 11.80 10.46
N GLY A 73 14.79 11.66 10.92
CA GLY A 73 13.87 10.62 10.45
C GLY A 73 13.05 11.09 9.26
N PHE A 74 12.87 10.21 8.28
CA PHE A 74 11.96 10.44 7.18
C PHE A 74 10.58 9.89 7.50
N TYR A 75 9.58 10.63 7.10
CA TYR A 75 8.18 10.22 7.18
C TYR A 75 7.54 10.43 5.82
N PHE A 76 6.66 9.51 5.46
CA PHE A 76 5.71 9.74 4.37
C PHE A 76 4.31 9.39 4.87
N TYR A 77 3.32 9.96 4.21
CA TYR A 77 1.93 9.64 4.49
C TYR A 77 1.45 8.62 3.49
N ASP A 78 0.88 7.55 4.01
CA ASP A 78 0.14 6.55 3.26
C ASP A 78 -1.34 6.63 3.64
N ALA A 79 -2.21 6.53 2.67
CA ALA A 79 -3.63 6.55 2.87
C ALA A 79 -4.25 5.22 2.45
N ALA A 80 -5.14 4.68 3.27
CA ALA A 80 -5.93 3.52 2.91
C ALA A 80 -7.17 3.92 2.11
N ALA A 81 -7.52 3.12 1.10
CA ALA A 81 -8.76 3.28 0.36
C ALA A 81 -9.96 2.71 1.13
N PRO A 82 -11.19 3.26 0.92
CA PRO A 82 -12.39 2.74 1.54
C PRO A 82 -12.75 1.33 1.07
N ILE A 83 -13.45 0.60 1.96
CA ILE A 83 -14.04 -0.71 1.67
C ILE A 83 -15.55 -0.60 1.77
N ILE A 84 -16.25 -1.13 0.78
CA ILE A 84 -17.70 -1.09 0.65
C ILE A 84 -18.31 -2.48 0.63
N ASP A 85 -19.57 -2.59 1.07
CA ASP A 85 -20.36 -3.82 0.99
C ASP A 85 -20.92 -4.00 -0.43
N VAL A 86 -20.64 -5.13 -1.06
CA VAL A 86 -21.08 -5.44 -2.43
C VAL A 86 -22.59 -5.43 -2.60
N ASN A 87 -23.34 -5.80 -1.55
CA ASN A 87 -24.81 -5.85 -1.59
C ASN A 87 -25.44 -4.47 -1.74
N THR A 88 -24.67 -3.40 -1.54
CA THR A 88 -25.12 -2.02 -1.65
C THR A 88 -24.71 -1.35 -2.97
N ILE A 89 -24.04 -2.10 -3.85
CA ILE A 89 -23.66 -1.65 -5.19
C ILE A 89 -24.82 -1.90 -6.16
N ASP A 90 -25.19 -0.89 -6.92
CA ASP A 90 -26.13 -1.03 -8.04
C ASP A 90 -25.45 -1.74 -9.22
N MET A 91 -25.61 -3.05 -9.28
CA MET A 91 -24.97 -3.90 -10.31
C MET A 91 -25.46 -3.60 -11.74
N SER A 92 -26.55 -2.87 -11.93
CA SER A 92 -27.02 -2.45 -13.26
C SER A 92 -26.16 -1.34 -13.88
N LYS A 93 -25.37 -0.64 -13.06
CA LYS A 93 -24.51 0.48 -13.47
C LYS A 93 -23.03 0.13 -13.56
N VAL A 94 -22.65 -1.07 -13.15
CA VAL A 94 -21.26 -1.54 -13.17
C VAL A 94 -21.13 -2.81 -14.02
N TYR A 95 -19.92 -3.15 -14.43
CA TYR A 95 -19.66 -4.37 -15.18
C TYR A 95 -18.35 -5.04 -14.77
N LEU A 96 -18.27 -6.36 -14.89
CA LEU A 96 -17.07 -7.15 -14.67
C LEU A 96 -16.20 -7.13 -15.93
N LYS A 97 -14.97 -6.65 -15.80
CA LYS A 97 -13.98 -6.70 -16.88
C LYS A 97 -12.55 -6.57 -16.33
N SER A 98 -11.63 -7.30 -16.95
CA SER A 98 -10.20 -7.04 -16.78
C SER A 98 -9.70 -6.09 -17.85
N ARG A 99 -8.68 -5.30 -17.55
CA ARG A 99 -8.11 -4.34 -18.49
C ARG A 99 -7.48 -5.05 -19.69
N TYR A 100 -7.87 -4.65 -20.90
CA TYR A 100 -7.49 -5.26 -22.17
C TYR A 100 -7.89 -6.74 -22.28
N ASP A 101 -8.91 -7.17 -21.56
CA ASP A 101 -9.38 -8.55 -21.49
C ASP A 101 -8.26 -9.56 -21.15
N LYS A 102 -7.26 -9.10 -20.36
CA LYS A 102 -6.13 -9.92 -19.91
C LYS A 102 -6.45 -10.60 -18.57
N GLY A 103 -6.44 -11.93 -18.58
CA GLY A 103 -6.72 -12.73 -17.39
C GLY A 103 -8.20 -12.78 -17.03
N GLU A 104 -8.50 -13.14 -15.80
CA GLU A 104 -9.85 -13.25 -15.28
C GLU A 104 -10.48 -11.86 -15.07
N ALA A 105 -11.77 -11.72 -15.38
CA ALA A 105 -12.53 -10.50 -15.12
C ALA A 105 -12.84 -10.35 -13.62
N ALA A 106 -11.86 -9.88 -12.86
CA ALA A 106 -11.92 -9.86 -11.39
C ALA A 106 -12.26 -8.49 -10.80
N TYR A 107 -12.47 -7.47 -11.63
CA TYR A 107 -12.80 -6.12 -11.18
C TYR A 107 -14.21 -5.72 -11.61
N LEU A 108 -14.98 -5.17 -10.66
CA LEU A 108 -16.16 -4.40 -10.99
C LEU A 108 -15.72 -3.02 -11.46
N ASN A 109 -16.21 -2.57 -12.60
CA ASN A 109 -15.89 -1.29 -13.20
C ASN A 109 -17.13 -0.39 -13.16
N ALA A 110 -17.02 0.74 -12.50
CA ALA A 110 -18.05 1.79 -12.45
C ALA A 110 -17.68 2.88 -13.47
N PRO A 111 -18.30 2.88 -14.67
CA PRO A 111 -18.03 3.86 -15.71
C PRO A 111 -18.67 5.18 -15.36
N MET A 112 -18.04 6.26 -15.78
CA MET A 112 -18.55 7.62 -15.63
C MET A 112 -18.62 8.29 -17.00
N THR A 113 -19.71 8.99 -17.24
CA THR A 113 -19.85 9.98 -18.31
C THR A 113 -18.95 11.17 -18.03
N LYS A 114 -18.72 12.01 -19.05
CA LYS A 114 -17.93 13.23 -18.87
C LYS A 114 -18.54 14.16 -17.82
N GLN A 115 -19.86 14.32 -17.80
CA GLN A 115 -20.53 15.21 -16.84
C GLN A 115 -20.38 14.67 -15.42
N GLU A 116 -20.69 13.39 -15.20
CA GLU A 116 -20.52 12.74 -13.88
C GLU A 116 -19.10 12.86 -13.35
N PHE A 117 -18.10 12.64 -14.22
CA PHE A 117 -16.70 12.82 -13.83
C PHE A 117 -16.37 14.27 -13.47
N MET A 118 -16.86 15.26 -14.23
CA MET A 118 -16.60 16.68 -13.94
C MET A 118 -17.21 17.10 -12.60
N ASP A 119 -18.46 16.70 -12.34
CA ASP A 119 -19.16 16.98 -11.10
C ASP A 119 -18.46 16.29 -9.89
N PHE A 120 -18.05 15.04 -10.09
CA PHE A 120 -17.26 14.28 -9.11
C PHE A 120 -15.90 14.96 -8.82
N HIS A 121 -15.18 15.35 -9.87
CA HIS A 121 -13.88 16.02 -9.73
C HIS A 121 -14.01 17.34 -8.97
N GLU A 122 -15.02 18.17 -9.29
CA GLU A 122 -15.28 19.42 -8.57
C GLU A 122 -15.61 19.17 -7.10
N ALA A 123 -16.46 18.18 -6.82
CA ALA A 123 -16.82 17.79 -5.46
C ALA A 123 -15.61 17.31 -4.65
N LEU A 124 -14.72 16.55 -5.31
CA LEU A 124 -13.51 15.99 -4.69
C LEU A 124 -12.46 17.07 -4.38
N VAL A 125 -12.24 18.01 -5.30
CA VAL A 125 -11.30 19.14 -5.10
C VAL A 125 -11.72 20.04 -3.95
N ASN A 126 -13.06 20.21 -3.77
CA ASN A 126 -13.63 21.08 -2.73
C ASN A 126 -13.99 20.33 -1.43
N ALA A 127 -13.72 19.03 -1.35
CA ALA A 127 -14.04 18.23 -0.17
C ALA A 127 -13.16 18.59 1.03
N GLU A 128 -13.74 18.50 2.23
CA GLU A 128 -13.00 18.76 3.46
C GLU A 128 -12.09 17.60 3.84
N GLU A 129 -10.83 17.93 4.08
CA GLU A 129 -9.81 16.99 4.54
C GLU A 129 -9.82 16.88 6.07
N ALA A 130 -9.42 15.72 6.59
CA ALA A 130 -9.18 15.55 8.02
C ALA A 130 -7.96 16.40 8.43
N PRO A 131 -7.96 17.01 9.62
CA PRO A 131 -6.84 17.83 10.05
C PRO A 131 -5.57 16.98 10.19
N LEU A 132 -4.47 17.46 9.60
CA LEU A 132 -3.12 16.96 9.86
C LEU A 132 -2.56 17.65 11.12
N ASN A 133 -1.70 16.96 11.85
CA ASN A 133 -1.02 17.57 12.98
C ASN A 133 -0.07 18.70 12.50
N SER A 134 -0.06 19.83 13.20
CA SER A 134 0.50 21.12 12.78
C SER A 134 2.02 21.17 12.52
N PHE A 135 2.73 20.06 12.68
CA PHE A 135 4.20 19.98 12.52
C PHE A 135 4.64 19.32 11.21
N GLU A 136 3.72 18.98 10.31
CA GLU A 136 3.95 18.04 9.22
C GLU A 136 3.84 18.73 7.86
N LYS A 137 4.97 18.87 7.15
CA LYS A 137 4.95 19.16 5.71
C LYS A 137 4.44 17.92 4.99
N GLU A 138 3.38 18.08 4.21
CA GLU A 138 2.78 17.01 3.42
C GLU A 138 3.79 16.44 2.42
N LYS A 139 4.40 15.30 2.76
CA LYS A 139 5.15 14.48 1.82
C LYS A 139 4.36 13.20 1.58
N TYR A 140 3.76 13.10 0.41
CA TYR A 140 3.09 11.89 -0.03
C TYR A 140 4.04 11.03 -0.87
N PHE A 141 3.95 9.72 -0.68
CA PHE A 141 4.58 8.78 -1.59
C PHE A 141 3.77 8.74 -2.90
N GLU A 142 4.43 8.84 -4.07
CA GLU A 142 3.76 8.92 -5.37
C GLU A 142 2.81 7.72 -5.63
N GLY A 143 3.19 6.51 -5.18
CA GLY A 143 2.37 5.30 -5.34
C GLY A 143 1.13 5.23 -4.44
N CYS A 144 1.06 6.04 -3.37
CA CYS A 144 -0.04 6.04 -2.39
C CYS A 144 -0.65 7.44 -2.22
N MET A 145 -0.53 8.28 -3.24
CA MET A 145 -1.04 9.65 -3.21
C MET A 145 -2.56 9.66 -3.04
N PRO A 146 -3.09 10.46 -2.08
CA PRO A 146 -4.53 10.60 -1.90
C PRO A 146 -5.24 11.09 -3.16
N ILE A 147 -6.45 10.56 -3.38
CA ILE A 147 -7.23 10.86 -4.61
C ILE A 147 -7.57 12.35 -4.72
N GLU A 148 -7.84 13.03 -3.61
CA GLU A 148 -8.10 14.48 -3.57
C GLU A 148 -6.85 15.28 -3.93
N VAL A 149 -5.66 14.82 -3.57
CA VAL A 149 -4.38 15.45 -3.95
C VAL A 149 -4.14 15.27 -5.46
N MET A 150 -4.43 14.08 -5.99
CA MET A 150 -4.39 13.83 -7.45
C MET A 150 -5.39 14.71 -8.21
N ALA A 151 -6.60 14.88 -7.68
CA ALA A 151 -7.62 15.76 -8.26
C ALA A 151 -7.16 17.21 -8.32
N LYS A 152 -6.56 17.73 -7.24
CA LYS A 152 -5.99 19.09 -7.18
C LYS A 152 -4.84 19.31 -8.17
N ARG A 153 -4.10 18.25 -8.55
CA ARG A 153 -3.08 18.30 -9.62
C ARG A 153 -3.70 18.42 -11.00
N GLY A 154 -4.99 18.09 -11.14
CA GLY A 154 -5.79 18.29 -12.32
C GLY A 154 -6.40 17.03 -12.93
N ILE A 155 -7.38 17.22 -13.77
CA ILE A 155 -8.20 16.19 -14.43
C ILE A 155 -7.36 15.09 -15.08
N LYS A 156 -6.28 15.46 -15.77
CA LYS A 156 -5.42 14.50 -16.47
C LYS A 156 -4.73 13.53 -15.50
N THR A 157 -4.36 13.98 -14.32
CA THR A 157 -3.74 13.10 -13.31
C THR A 157 -4.67 11.94 -12.96
N MET A 158 -5.96 12.19 -12.80
CA MET A 158 -6.95 11.15 -12.54
C MET A 158 -7.21 10.24 -13.74
N LEU A 159 -7.38 10.82 -14.94
CA LEU A 159 -7.69 10.08 -16.17
C LEU A 159 -6.51 9.25 -16.71
N TYR A 160 -5.28 9.58 -16.38
CA TYR A 160 -4.09 8.77 -16.70
C TYR A 160 -3.64 7.91 -15.51
N GLY A 161 -4.22 8.13 -14.33
CA GLY A 161 -3.98 7.42 -13.08
C GLY A 161 -5.13 6.45 -12.71
N PRO A 162 -5.71 6.60 -11.51
CA PRO A 162 -6.66 5.63 -10.94
C PRO A 162 -7.97 5.50 -11.71
N MET A 163 -8.40 6.53 -12.44
CA MET A 163 -9.65 6.52 -13.18
C MET A 163 -9.46 6.34 -14.70
N LYS A 164 -8.33 5.80 -15.11
CA LYS A 164 -8.00 5.59 -16.55
C LYS A 164 -9.01 4.63 -17.21
N PRO A 165 -9.69 5.06 -18.30
CA PRO A 165 -10.71 4.22 -18.96
C PRO A 165 -10.15 3.26 -20.02
N VAL A 166 -8.91 3.48 -20.48
CA VAL A 166 -8.30 2.73 -21.60
C VAL A 166 -8.23 1.23 -21.28
N GLY A 167 -8.72 0.39 -22.19
CA GLY A 167 -8.78 -1.07 -22.04
C GLY A 167 -9.96 -1.55 -21.19
N LEU A 168 -10.92 -0.69 -20.89
CA LEU A 168 -12.14 -0.96 -20.13
C LEU A 168 -13.39 -0.48 -20.91
N GLU A 169 -13.43 -0.79 -22.21
CA GLU A 169 -14.58 -0.50 -23.06
C GLU A 169 -15.83 -1.18 -22.49
N TYR A 170 -16.99 -0.54 -22.72
CA TYR A 170 -18.27 -1.12 -22.33
C TYR A 170 -18.46 -2.51 -22.95
N PRO A 171 -18.90 -3.51 -22.19
CA PRO A 171 -19.39 -4.77 -22.76
C PRO A 171 -20.59 -4.54 -23.68
N ASP A 172 -20.80 -5.44 -24.65
CA ASP A 172 -21.90 -5.32 -25.61
C ASP A 172 -23.28 -5.38 -24.94
N ASP A 173 -23.39 -6.10 -23.83
CA ASP A 173 -24.60 -6.25 -23.01
C ASP A 173 -24.77 -5.17 -21.93
N TYR A 174 -23.85 -4.23 -21.83
CA TYR A 174 -23.97 -3.15 -20.84
C TYR A 174 -25.12 -2.19 -21.21
N THR A 175 -26.07 -2.03 -20.28
CA THR A 175 -27.29 -1.23 -20.45
C THR A 175 -27.32 0.06 -19.62
N GLY A 176 -26.27 0.29 -18.81
CA GLY A 176 -26.17 1.46 -17.95
C GLY A 176 -25.88 2.77 -18.73
N PRO A 177 -25.69 3.89 -18.02
CA PRO A 177 -25.45 5.20 -18.62
C PRO A 177 -24.18 5.23 -19.48
N ARG A 178 -24.25 5.93 -20.63
CA ARG A 178 -23.14 6.12 -21.58
C ARG A 178 -23.09 7.56 -22.09
N ASP A 179 -21.91 8.03 -22.48
CA ASP A 179 -21.75 9.26 -23.29
C ASP A 179 -22.06 8.95 -24.76
N GLY A 180 -23.30 9.03 -25.13
CA GLY A 180 -23.70 8.79 -26.51
C GLY A 180 -23.30 7.40 -27.04
N GLU A 181 -22.72 7.34 -28.24
CA GLU A 181 -22.30 6.08 -28.90
C GLU A 181 -20.83 5.68 -28.59
N PHE A 182 -20.14 6.34 -27.67
CA PHE A 182 -18.76 6.02 -27.38
C PHE A 182 -18.65 4.60 -26.77
N LYS A 183 -17.70 3.83 -27.28
CA LYS A 183 -17.40 2.49 -26.75
C LYS A 183 -16.64 2.50 -25.44
N THR A 184 -15.89 3.57 -25.19
CA THR A 184 -15.05 3.72 -23.99
C THR A 184 -15.66 4.79 -23.09
N PRO A 185 -15.83 4.53 -21.78
CA PRO A 185 -16.25 5.52 -20.82
C PRO A 185 -15.30 6.73 -20.78
N TYR A 186 -15.76 7.87 -20.27
CA TYR A 186 -14.88 9.01 -20.05
C TYR A 186 -13.87 8.75 -18.92
N ALA A 187 -14.35 8.15 -17.84
CA ALA A 187 -13.54 7.68 -16.72
C ALA A 187 -14.10 6.36 -16.17
N VAL A 188 -13.30 5.59 -15.43
CA VAL A 188 -13.75 4.34 -14.80
C VAL A 188 -13.16 4.26 -13.39
N VAL A 189 -14.01 4.00 -12.41
CA VAL A 189 -13.59 3.60 -11.06
C VAL A 189 -13.59 2.08 -10.98
N GLN A 190 -12.49 1.49 -10.54
CA GLN A 190 -12.36 0.03 -10.39
C GLN A 190 -12.56 -0.37 -8.94
N LEU A 191 -13.35 -1.43 -8.73
CA LEU A 191 -13.57 -2.03 -7.42
C LEU A 191 -12.96 -3.44 -7.44
N ARG A 192 -12.16 -3.75 -6.42
CA ARG A 192 -11.50 -5.04 -6.28
C ARG A 192 -12.02 -5.77 -5.05
N GLN A 193 -12.29 -7.06 -5.19
CA GLN A 193 -12.65 -7.93 -4.07
C GLN A 193 -11.60 -7.88 -2.96
N ASP A 194 -12.04 -7.67 -1.71
CA ASP A 194 -11.18 -7.52 -0.52
C ASP A 194 -11.16 -8.77 0.39
N ASN A 195 -12.16 -9.66 0.26
CA ASN A 195 -12.25 -10.88 1.08
C ASN A 195 -12.63 -12.11 0.25
N ALA A 196 -12.38 -13.31 0.79
CA ALA A 196 -12.68 -14.57 0.11
C ALA A 196 -14.18 -14.79 -0.17
N ALA A 197 -15.05 -14.25 0.70
CA ALA A 197 -16.50 -14.37 0.54
C ALA A 197 -17.07 -13.52 -0.61
N GLY A 198 -16.28 -12.59 -1.18
CA GLY A 198 -16.73 -11.68 -2.23
C GLY A 198 -17.75 -10.64 -1.76
N SER A 199 -17.90 -10.46 -0.45
CA SER A 199 -18.86 -9.54 0.14
C SER A 199 -18.32 -8.10 0.29
N LEU A 200 -17.01 -7.91 0.25
CA LEU A 200 -16.34 -6.63 0.44
C LEU A 200 -15.50 -6.27 -0.76
N TYR A 201 -15.57 -4.99 -1.15
CA TYR A 201 -14.82 -4.44 -2.27
C TYR A 201 -14.07 -3.18 -1.88
N ASN A 202 -12.81 -3.11 -2.32
CA ASN A 202 -11.94 -1.95 -2.16
C ASN A 202 -12.05 -1.05 -3.39
N ILE A 203 -12.16 0.28 -3.20
CA ILE A 203 -12.13 1.25 -4.29
C ILE A 203 -10.67 1.48 -4.69
N VAL A 204 -10.27 0.93 -5.81
CA VAL A 204 -8.86 0.88 -6.25
C VAL A 204 -8.33 2.27 -6.56
N GLY A 205 -7.21 2.65 -5.94
CA GLY A 205 -6.57 3.94 -6.17
C GLY A 205 -7.24 5.13 -5.48
N PHE A 206 -8.19 4.87 -4.59
CA PHE A 206 -8.92 5.89 -3.84
C PHE A 206 -8.43 6.01 -2.39
N GLN A 207 -7.13 5.91 -2.19
CA GLN A 207 -6.53 6.31 -0.92
C GLN A 207 -6.93 7.75 -0.61
N THR A 208 -7.31 8.04 0.63
CA THR A 208 -7.85 9.35 0.98
C THR A 208 -7.67 9.69 2.45
N HIS A 209 -7.55 10.99 2.75
CA HIS A 209 -7.66 11.51 4.11
C HIS A 209 -8.83 12.50 4.26
N LEU A 210 -9.77 12.48 3.34
CA LEU A 210 -11.01 13.22 3.50
C LEU A 210 -11.72 12.85 4.80
N LYS A 211 -12.43 13.79 5.40
CA LYS A 211 -13.34 13.50 6.51
C LYS A 211 -14.35 12.41 6.10
N TRP A 212 -14.74 11.55 7.02
CA TRP A 212 -15.63 10.43 6.71
C TRP A 212 -16.96 10.84 6.07
N GLY A 213 -17.55 11.96 6.52
CA GLY A 213 -18.75 12.52 5.89
C GLY A 213 -18.53 12.93 4.43
N GLU A 214 -17.36 13.48 4.13
CA GLU A 214 -16.98 13.87 2.76
C GLU A 214 -16.69 12.64 1.89
N GLN A 215 -16.02 11.62 2.43
CA GLN A 215 -15.83 10.36 1.70
C GLN A 215 -17.19 9.77 1.29
N LYS A 216 -18.15 9.71 2.20
CA LYS A 216 -19.49 9.23 1.90
C LYS A 216 -20.15 10.08 0.81
N ARG A 217 -20.19 11.41 1.00
CA ARG A 217 -20.83 12.35 0.08
C ARG A 217 -20.25 12.29 -1.33
N VAL A 218 -18.90 12.29 -1.43
CA VAL A 218 -18.21 12.37 -2.73
C VAL A 218 -18.19 11.02 -3.42
N PHE A 219 -17.88 9.93 -2.71
CA PHE A 219 -17.76 8.63 -3.36
C PHE A 219 -19.12 8.02 -3.72
N GLN A 220 -20.21 8.44 -3.08
CA GLN A 220 -21.57 8.11 -3.51
C GLN A 220 -22.02 8.83 -4.79
N MET A 221 -21.23 9.77 -5.34
CA MET A 221 -21.44 10.32 -6.67
C MET A 221 -20.97 9.40 -7.80
N ILE A 222 -20.22 8.34 -7.48
CA ILE A 222 -19.75 7.35 -8.45
C ILE A 222 -20.96 6.47 -8.88
N PRO A 223 -21.24 6.32 -10.19
CA PRO A 223 -22.33 5.48 -10.69
C PRO A 223 -22.27 4.06 -10.13
N GLY A 224 -23.36 3.59 -9.58
CA GLY A 224 -23.47 2.30 -8.90
C GLY A 224 -23.11 2.35 -7.41
N LEU A 225 -22.55 3.44 -6.90
CA LEU A 225 -22.21 3.60 -5.48
C LEU A 225 -23.12 4.60 -4.74
N GLU A 226 -24.21 5.04 -5.32
CA GLU A 226 -25.10 6.07 -4.75
C GLU A 226 -25.65 5.67 -3.37
N ASN A 227 -25.81 4.37 -3.14
CA ASN A 227 -26.29 3.82 -1.87
C ASN A 227 -25.20 2.97 -1.15
N ALA A 228 -23.94 3.10 -1.55
CA ALA A 228 -22.88 2.28 -1.00
C ALA A 228 -22.73 2.47 0.52
N GLU A 229 -22.65 1.35 1.23
CA GLU A 229 -22.31 1.29 2.65
C GLU A 229 -20.82 1.07 2.82
N PHE A 230 -20.17 2.02 3.50
CA PHE A 230 -18.73 1.95 3.79
C PHE A 230 -18.51 1.13 5.07
N VAL A 231 -18.03 -0.09 4.89
CA VAL A 231 -17.64 -0.97 6.02
C VAL A 231 -16.39 -0.43 6.70
N ARG A 232 -15.51 0.19 5.92
CA ARG A 232 -14.35 0.92 6.41
C ARG A 232 -14.13 2.17 5.55
N TYR A 233 -13.93 3.31 6.22
CA TYR A 233 -13.52 4.54 5.56
C TYR A 233 -12.02 4.52 5.28
N GLY A 234 -11.62 5.27 4.28
CA GLY A 234 -10.22 5.60 4.05
C GLY A 234 -9.65 6.38 5.23
N VAL A 235 -8.43 6.09 5.57
CA VAL A 235 -7.69 6.78 6.64
C VAL A 235 -6.26 7.02 6.19
N MET A 236 -5.69 8.13 6.64
CA MET A 236 -4.28 8.40 6.43
C MET A 236 -3.48 7.83 7.60
N HIS A 237 -2.39 7.17 7.28
CA HIS A 237 -1.41 6.69 8.23
C HIS A 237 -0.08 7.42 8.02
N ARG A 238 0.55 7.81 9.11
CA ARG A 238 1.93 8.26 9.08
C ARG A 238 2.82 7.03 9.06
N ASN A 239 3.52 6.82 7.96
CA ASN A 239 4.50 5.76 7.82
C ASN A 239 5.90 6.33 8.10
N SER A 240 6.63 5.66 8.97
CA SER A 240 8.03 6.01 9.24
C SER A 240 8.95 5.14 8.41
N TYR A 241 9.95 5.75 7.79
CA TYR A 241 11.07 5.03 7.21
C TYR A 241 12.39 5.71 7.58
N MET A 242 13.48 4.98 7.49
CA MET A 242 14.78 5.44 7.91
C MET A 242 15.64 5.89 6.73
N ASP A 243 16.64 6.71 6.98
CA ASP A 243 17.66 7.07 5.99
C ASP A 243 18.61 5.90 5.77
N SER A 244 18.11 4.86 5.10
CA SER A 244 18.84 3.62 4.88
C SER A 244 20.16 3.80 4.14
N PRO A 245 20.30 4.71 3.15
CA PRO A 245 21.60 4.98 2.54
C PRO A 245 22.71 5.35 3.53
N ASN A 246 22.37 6.10 4.57
CA ASN A 246 23.33 6.49 5.60
C ASN A 246 23.47 5.48 6.74
N LEU A 247 22.48 4.63 6.96
CA LEU A 247 22.39 3.78 8.15
C LEU A 247 22.65 2.32 7.93
N LEU A 248 22.37 1.77 6.76
CA LEU A 248 22.36 0.34 6.52
C LEU A 248 23.43 -0.09 5.52
N GLU A 249 23.98 -1.27 5.77
CA GLU A 249 24.73 -2.06 4.80
C GLU A 249 23.77 -2.85 3.90
N GLN A 250 24.20 -3.34 2.75
CA GLN A 250 23.38 -4.17 1.84
C GLN A 250 22.80 -5.44 2.48
N THR A 251 23.34 -5.84 3.62
CA THR A 251 22.83 -6.93 4.46
C THR A 251 21.71 -6.53 5.37
N TYR A 252 21.22 -5.28 5.27
CA TYR A 252 20.27 -4.63 6.18
C TYR A 252 20.78 -4.46 7.61
N ARG A 253 22.08 -4.66 7.84
CA ARG A 253 22.75 -4.43 9.12
C ARG A 253 23.01 -2.96 9.34
N SER A 254 22.83 -2.49 10.58
CA SER A 254 23.15 -1.13 10.97
C SER A 254 24.66 -0.87 10.88
N LYS A 255 25.04 0.25 10.23
CA LYS A 255 26.42 0.74 10.20
C LYS A 255 26.90 1.22 11.59
N LYS A 256 25.95 1.63 12.46
CA LYS A 256 26.25 2.17 13.79
C LYS A 256 26.26 1.12 14.90
N GLN A 257 25.43 0.06 14.76
CA GLN A 257 25.28 -0.99 15.77
C GLN A 257 25.39 -2.38 15.12
N PRO A 258 26.53 -3.07 15.25
CA PRO A 258 26.82 -4.29 14.48
C PRO A 258 25.88 -5.49 14.74
N ASN A 259 25.20 -5.54 15.89
CA ASN A 259 24.26 -6.60 16.23
C ASN A 259 22.81 -6.30 15.79
N LEU A 260 22.57 -5.13 15.17
CA LEU A 260 21.24 -4.66 14.82
C LEU A 260 21.02 -4.71 13.31
N PHE A 261 19.91 -5.31 12.92
CA PHE A 261 19.41 -5.36 11.56
C PHE A 261 18.03 -4.71 11.48
N PHE A 262 17.68 -4.18 10.33
CA PHE A 262 16.35 -3.67 10.05
C PHE A 262 15.75 -4.37 8.83
N ALA A 263 14.43 -4.47 8.74
CA ALA A 263 13.78 -5.10 7.61
C ALA A 263 12.37 -4.53 7.35
N GLY A 264 11.87 -4.74 6.14
CA GLY A 264 10.53 -4.33 5.74
C GLY A 264 10.45 -2.85 5.37
N GLN A 265 9.23 -2.36 5.29
CA GLN A 265 8.89 -1.04 4.77
C GLN A 265 9.62 0.11 5.47
N MET A 266 9.92 -0.03 6.75
CA MET A 266 10.69 0.96 7.50
C MET A 266 12.10 1.22 6.94
N THR A 267 12.66 0.32 6.15
CA THR A 267 13.96 0.49 5.49
C THR A 267 13.87 1.20 4.13
N GLY A 268 12.70 1.69 3.72
CA GLY A 268 12.49 2.27 2.40
C GLY A 268 12.18 1.23 1.31
N VAL A 269 11.87 0.02 1.72
CA VAL A 269 11.36 -1.04 0.82
C VAL A 269 9.85 -0.91 0.74
N GLU A 270 9.30 -0.79 -0.47
CA GLU A 270 7.84 -0.75 -0.69
C GLU A 270 7.37 -2.05 -1.33
N GLY A 271 6.25 -2.59 -0.84
CA GLY A 271 5.63 -3.84 -1.30
C GLY A 271 5.76 -4.98 -0.30
N TYR A 272 4.74 -5.87 -0.30
CA TYR A 272 4.68 -6.98 0.66
C TYR A 272 5.74 -8.06 0.39
N VAL A 273 5.95 -8.39 -0.90
CA VAL A 273 6.95 -9.39 -1.31
C VAL A 273 8.35 -8.85 -1.07
N GLU A 274 8.58 -7.60 -1.40
CA GLU A 274 9.83 -6.88 -1.18
C GLU A 274 10.16 -6.76 0.31
N SER A 275 9.18 -6.44 1.15
CA SER A 275 9.33 -6.41 2.60
C SER A 275 9.69 -7.78 3.17
N ALA A 276 9.04 -8.85 2.68
CA ALA A 276 9.37 -10.21 3.08
C ALA A 276 10.78 -10.61 2.61
N ALA A 277 11.19 -10.19 1.40
CA ALA A 277 12.52 -10.44 0.86
C ALA A 277 13.61 -9.73 1.68
N SER A 278 13.38 -8.47 2.08
CA SER A 278 14.30 -7.75 2.97
C SER A 278 14.46 -8.45 4.31
N GLY A 279 13.34 -8.95 4.88
CA GLY A 279 13.35 -9.75 6.10
C GLY A 279 14.13 -11.06 5.97
N LEU A 280 14.04 -11.72 4.82
CA LEU A 280 14.83 -12.91 4.51
C LEU A 280 16.33 -12.60 4.49
N VAL A 281 16.74 -11.51 3.82
CA VAL A 281 18.16 -11.09 3.75
C VAL A 281 18.68 -10.74 5.14
N ALA A 282 17.94 -9.94 5.90
CA ALA A 282 18.31 -9.57 7.27
C ALA A 282 18.42 -10.80 8.17
N GLY A 283 17.44 -11.72 8.11
CA GLY A 283 17.46 -12.95 8.92
C GLY A 283 18.60 -13.91 8.58
N ILE A 284 18.92 -14.08 7.29
CA ILE A 284 20.09 -14.87 6.85
C ILE A 284 21.37 -14.27 7.43
N ASN A 285 21.55 -12.96 7.31
CA ASN A 285 22.77 -12.29 7.75
C ASN A 285 22.87 -12.23 9.29
N ALA A 286 21.77 -12.07 10.01
CA ALA A 286 21.72 -12.21 11.45
C ALA A 286 22.14 -13.61 11.93
N ALA A 287 21.65 -14.66 11.26
CA ALA A 287 22.04 -16.04 11.56
C ALA A 287 23.52 -16.32 11.24
N ARG A 288 24.05 -15.76 10.13
CA ARG A 288 25.46 -15.87 9.77
C ARG A 288 26.36 -15.14 10.76
N LEU A 289 25.95 -13.95 11.20
CA LEU A 289 26.66 -13.23 12.27
C LEU A 289 26.72 -14.06 13.56
N PHE A 290 25.61 -14.68 13.97
CA PHE A 290 25.57 -15.55 15.14
C PHE A 290 26.54 -16.74 15.04
N LYS A 291 26.70 -17.29 13.83
CA LYS A 291 27.62 -18.41 13.55
C LYS A 291 29.08 -17.97 13.30
N GLY A 292 29.38 -16.68 13.29
CA GLY A 292 30.70 -16.16 12.96
C GLY A 292 31.07 -16.35 11.47
N GLU A 293 30.08 -16.50 10.60
CA GLU A 293 30.25 -16.63 9.15
C GLU A 293 30.30 -15.27 8.45
N SER A 294 30.93 -15.22 7.28
CA SER A 294 30.93 -14.00 6.45
C SER A 294 29.52 -13.64 5.95
N GLU A 295 29.26 -12.36 5.76
CA GLU A 295 27.98 -11.87 5.28
C GLU A 295 27.63 -12.40 3.88
N ALA A 296 26.33 -12.60 3.64
CA ALA A 296 25.79 -12.95 2.34
C ALA A 296 25.23 -11.70 1.64
N ILE A 297 25.92 -11.23 0.61
CA ILE A 297 25.49 -10.12 -0.24
C ILE A 297 24.91 -10.73 -1.52
N PHE A 298 23.68 -10.37 -1.83
CA PHE A 298 23.00 -10.83 -3.05
C PHE A 298 23.41 -9.98 -4.24
N PRO A 299 23.65 -10.59 -5.44
CA PRO A 299 24.06 -9.86 -6.63
C PRO A 299 23.01 -8.83 -7.06
N GLU A 300 23.42 -7.65 -7.49
CA GLU A 300 22.56 -6.57 -7.99
C GLU A 300 21.79 -6.96 -9.26
N THR A 301 22.17 -8.02 -9.92
CA THR A 301 21.45 -8.61 -11.07
C THR A 301 20.21 -9.40 -10.67
N THR A 302 19.95 -9.54 -9.36
CA THR A 302 18.74 -10.15 -8.80
C THR A 302 17.82 -9.08 -8.24
N ALA A 303 16.50 -9.31 -8.25
CA ALA A 303 15.53 -8.39 -7.66
C ALA A 303 15.83 -8.07 -6.18
N ILE A 304 16.22 -9.08 -5.39
CA ILE A 304 16.59 -8.91 -3.98
C ILE A 304 17.87 -8.07 -3.83
N GLY A 305 18.90 -8.35 -4.64
CA GLY A 305 20.16 -7.62 -4.57
C GLY A 305 20.07 -6.19 -5.08
N SER A 306 19.31 -5.96 -6.19
CA SER A 306 19.11 -4.60 -6.72
C SER A 306 18.34 -3.71 -5.73
N LEU A 307 17.33 -4.25 -5.04
CA LEU A 307 16.60 -3.51 -4.03
C LEU A 307 17.49 -3.16 -2.82
N ALA A 308 18.27 -4.14 -2.31
CA ALA A 308 19.22 -3.91 -1.23
C ALA A 308 20.29 -2.87 -1.61
N HIS A 309 20.75 -2.90 -2.86
CA HIS A 309 21.67 -1.89 -3.39
C HIS A 309 21.03 -0.51 -3.43
N TYR A 310 19.81 -0.39 -4.00
CA TYR A 310 19.11 0.90 -4.08
C TYR A 310 18.95 1.54 -2.70
N ILE A 311 18.38 0.84 -1.72
CA ILE A 311 18.09 1.41 -0.41
C ILE A 311 19.34 1.81 0.39
N THR A 312 20.52 1.31 0.00
CA THR A 312 21.78 1.58 0.71
C THR A 312 22.74 2.50 -0.05
N HIS A 313 22.49 2.75 -1.34
CA HIS A 313 23.35 3.58 -2.19
C HIS A 313 22.64 4.74 -2.88
N ALA A 314 21.31 4.89 -2.71
CA ALA A 314 20.59 6.04 -3.24
C ALA A 314 21.10 7.35 -2.61
N ASP A 315 20.93 8.45 -3.32
CA ASP A 315 21.17 9.77 -2.75
C ASP A 315 20.17 10.05 -1.61
N SER A 316 20.68 10.18 -0.40
CA SER A 316 19.87 10.41 0.80
C SER A 316 18.92 11.62 0.68
N LYS A 317 19.30 12.67 -0.04
CA LYS A 317 18.47 13.86 -0.24
C LYS A 317 17.20 13.59 -1.06
N HIS A 318 17.27 12.58 -1.92
CA HIS A 318 16.18 12.18 -2.83
C HIS A 318 15.66 10.77 -2.53
N PHE A 319 16.14 10.16 -1.45
CA PHE A 319 15.73 8.83 -1.06
C PHE A 319 14.24 8.78 -0.72
N GLN A 320 13.55 7.82 -1.29
CA GLN A 320 12.16 7.52 -1.01
C GLN A 320 11.93 6.02 -1.15
N PRO A 321 10.87 5.49 -0.49
CA PRO A 321 10.53 4.09 -0.60
C PRO A 321 10.38 3.64 -2.05
N MET A 322 10.87 2.42 -2.35
CA MET A 322 10.82 1.86 -3.69
C MET A 322 10.47 0.37 -3.66
N ASN A 323 9.70 -0.04 -4.66
CA ASN A 323 9.51 -1.45 -5.01
C ASN A 323 10.45 -1.87 -6.14
N VAL A 324 10.58 -3.18 -6.36
CA VAL A 324 11.31 -3.71 -7.52
C VAL A 324 10.42 -3.59 -8.76
N ASN A 325 10.92 -2.89 -9.77
CA ASN A 325 10.29 -2.78 -11.09
C ASN A 325 10.93 -3.75 -12.08
#